data_6c65cfa74bfeed4589027f7e2c7d59aa
#
_entry.id   6c65cfa74bfeed4589027f7e2c7d59aa
#
_cell.length_a   1.000
_cell.length_b   1.000
_cell.length_c   1.000
_cell.angle_alpha   90.00
_cell.angle_beta   90.00
_cell.angle_gamma   90.00
#
_symmetry.space_group_name_H-M   'P 1'
#
loop_
_entity.id
_entity.type
_entity.pdbx_description
1 polymer ?
#
loop_
_entity_poly.entity_id
_entity_poly.type
_entity_poly.pdbx_seq_one_letter_code
_entity_poly.pdbx_strand_id
1 'polypeptide(L)'
;MTRVRGWAITAIVLTAIASSTEAQSPAPGTGVARSGPVRTAMLFPGGRAKALVLSYDDGRASDRRLVRLMNRYRLRGTFHLNSRKLGTNDYLTREEVRGLFRGHEVSVHTVNHPNLTTIPKDSVIREVLEDRRELERLTGTPVRGMAYPFGNYNDSVIETIRALGIEYARTVADTRGFGIPDNFLAWHPTIHQFGRSYFTPDDPERDRSELAGFFQIVRAFLTTDSLALLDVWGHSWENDGAGDRWAETERFFRLVAGRPDICSITHIKLVDYLRAFRDLRFSVTGNSVANLSATEVFLRVNGKVVRVPGGSTTVLFDASADSVH
;
A
#
# COMPACT_ATOMS: atom_id res chain seq x y z
N MET A 1 30.87 3.88 -6.56
CA MET A 1 30.45 3.40 -5.21
C MET A 1 29.90 4.58 -4.45
N THR A 2 28.63 4.87 -4.57
CA THR A 2 27.96 6.00 -3.91
C THR A 2 26.99 5.42 -2.90
N ARG A 3 27.27 5.66 -1.62
CA ARG A 3 26.44 5.16 -0.50
C ARG A 3 25.08 5.88 -0.52
N VAL A 4 24.01 5.13 -0.78
CA VAL A 4 22.64 5.56 -0.56
C VAL A 4 22.40 5.56 0.95
N ARG A 5 22.19 6.74 1.53
CA ARG A 5 21.77 6.90 2.93
C ARG A 5 20.28 6.54 3.02
N GLY A 6 19.99 5.43 3.67
CA GLY A 6 18.65 5.06 4.05
C GLY A 6 18.07 6.06 5.05
N TRP A 7 16.89 6.59 4.74
CA TRP A 7 16.12 7.40 5.68
C TRP A 7 15.19 6.48 6.46
N ALA A 8 15.59 6.19 7.68
CA ALA A 8 14.68 5.57 8.64
C ALA A 8 13.54 6.57 8.93
N ILE A 9 12.29 6.09 8.89
CA ILE A 9 11.14 6.85 9.42
C ILE A 9 11.32 6.91 10.93
N THR A 10 12.05 7.94 11.37
CA THR A 10 12.23 8.22 12.79
C THR A 10 10.95 8.87 13.30
N ALA A 11 10.38 8.31 14.34
CA ALA A 11 9.35 8.99 15.13
C ALA A 11 9.91 10.38 15.50
N ILE A 12 9.24 11.45 15.06
CA ILE A 12 9.64 12.81 15.41
C ILE A 12 9.35 12.97 16.90
N VAL A 13 10.38 12.82 17.71
CA VAL A 13 10.39 13.24 19.11
C VAL A 13 10.90 14.68 19.10
N LEU A 14 10.02 15.65 19.23
CA LEU A 14 10.38 17.05 19.48
C LEU A 14 10.92 17.17 20.91
N THR A 15 12.24 17.10 21.07
CA THR A 15 12.93 17.47 22.31
C THR A 15 13.24 18.95 22.29
N ALA A 16 12.59 19.71 23.16
CA ALA A 16 12.94 21.09 23.42
C ALA A 16 14.26 21.12 24.22
N ILE A 17 15.30 21.75 23.66
CA ILE A 17 16.59 21.99 24.32
C ILE A 17 16.37 23.17 25.30
N ALA A 18 16.48 22.91 26.59
CA ALA A 18 16.51 23.92 27.62
C ALA A 18 17.98 24.24 27.96
N SER A 19 18.43 25.45 27.69
CA SER A 19 19.71 25.98 28.13
C SER A 19 19.67 26.28 29.64
N SER A 20 20.64 25.74 30.38
CA SER A 20 20.82 25.95 31.82
C SER A 20 21.50 27.27 32.07
N THR A 21 20.80 28.20 32.70
CA THR A 21 21.37 29.32 33.49
C THR A 21 20.99 29.12 34.95
N GLU A 22 22.00 29.00 35.82
CA GLU A 22 21.81 28.98 37.27
C GLU A 22 21.28 30.36 37.76
N ALA A 23 20.16 30.34 38.48
CA ALA A 23 19.70 31.43 39.34
C ALA A 23 18.71 30.87 40.38
N GLN A 24 19.09 31.11 41.63
CA GLN A 24 18.33 31.25 42.87
C GLN A 24 16.96 30.59 43.03
N SER A 25 16.84 29.79 44.10
CA SER A 25 15.60 29.18 44.61
C SER A 25 14.50 30.22 44.86
N PRO A 26 13.28 29.98 44.36
CA PRO A 26 12.06 30.53 44.98
C PRO A 26 11.26 29.41 45.69
N ALA A 27 10.43 29.86 46.61
CA ALA A 27 9.56 29.13 47.51
C ALA A 27 8.61 28.09 46.83
N PRO A 28 7.97 27.16 47.57
CA PRO A 28 7.18 26.06 47.01
C PRO A 28 5.93 26.62 46.30
N GLY A 29 6.04 26.73 44.99
CA GLY A 29 4.95 27.05 44.08
C GLY A 29 4.41 25.79 43.46
N THR A 30 3.11 25.65 43.46
CA THR A 30 2.23 24.69 42.82
C THR A 30 2.83 23.96 41.60
N GLY A 31 3.06 22.64 41.74
CA GLY A 31 3.59 21.80 40.68
C GLY A 31 2.65 21.78 39.48
N VAL A 32 3.03 22.49 38.42
CA VAL A 32 2.43 22.26 37.11
C VAL A 32 2.86 20.89 36.65
N ALA A 33 1.95 19.95 36.63
CA ALA A 33 2.16 18.63 36.07
C ALA A 33 2.61 18.82 34.60
N ARG A 34 3.89 18.55 34.31
CA ARG A 34 4.40 18.56 32.94
C ARG A 34 3.72 17.38 32.22
N SER A 35 2.75 17.66 31.38
CA SER A 35 2.22 16.66 30.46
C SER A 35 3.39 16.09 29.65
N GLY A 36 3.55 14.78 29.65
CA GLY A 36 4.59 14.10 28.86
C GLY A 36 4.47 14.45 27.36
N PRO A 37 5.52 14.21 26.57
CA PRO A 37 5.51 14.54 25.15
C PRO A 37 4.33 13.87 24.44
N VAL A 38 3.56 14.62 23.65
CA VAL A 38 2.44 14.11 22.86
C VAL A 38 2.96 13.10 21.86
N ARG A 39 2.45 11.87 21.93
CA ARG A 39 2.80 10.79 21.01
C ARG A 39 1.75 10.71 19.91
N THR A 40 2.17 11.05 18.69
CA THR A 40 1.32 10.95 17.50
C THR A 40 1.87 9.91 16.54
N ALA A 41 1.00 9.01 16.07
CA ALA A 41 1.35 7.99 15.08
C ALA A 41 0.23 7.90 14.01
N MET A 42 0.61 7.52 12.79
CA MET A 42 -0.32 7.23 11.71
C MET A 42 -1.18 5.99 12.05
N LEU A 43 -2.43 6.02 11.62
CA LEU A 43 -3.27 4.83 11.45
C LEU A 43 -3.73 4.77 9.99
N PHE A 44 -4.10 3.60 9.51
CA PHE A 44 -4.71 3.41 8.19
C PHE A 44 -6.20 3.84 8.20
N PRO A 45 -6.85 3.96 7.03
CA PRO A 45 -8.24 4.36 6.93
C PRO A 45 -9.16 3.63 7.89
N GLY A 46 -10.06 4.39 8.53
CA GLY A 46 -10.95 3.90 9.58
C GLY A 46 -10.28 3.71 10.94
N GLY A 47 -9.09 4.29 11.16
CA GLY A 47 -8.36 4.21 12.43
C GLY A 47 -7.72 2.84 12.69
N ARG A 48 -7.42 2.08 11.64
CA ARG A 48 -6.88 0.72 11.73
C ARG A 48 -5.36 0.72 11.79
N ALA A 49 -4.79 -0.23 12.53
CA ALA A 49 -3.34 -0.38 12.64
C ALA A 49 -2.75 -1.17 11.45
N LYS A 50 -3.57 -1.87 10.68
CA LYS A 50 -3.13 -2.76 9.60
C LYS A 50 -3.80 -2.40 8.29
N ALA A 51 -3.05 -2.50 7.18
CA ALA A 51 -3.59 -2.43 5.83
C ALA A 51 -3.25 -3.71 5.04
N LEU A 52 -4.18 -4.14 4.20
CA LEU A 52 -4.02 -5.23 3.26
C LEU A 52 -4.19 -4.69 1.85
N VAL A 53 -3.18 -4.87 1.03
CA VAL A 53 -3.21 -4.66 -0.41
C VAL A 53 -3.08 -6.01 -1.09
N LEU A 54 -3.94 -6.24 -2.08
CA LEU A 54 -3.93 -7.43 -2.93
C LEU A 54 -3.75 -6.98 -4.37
N SER A 55 -2.76 -7.51 -5.09
CA SER A 55 -2.39 -7.03 -6.41
C SER A 55 -2.10 -8.19 -7.35
N TYR A 56 -2.76 -8.21 -8.53
CA TYR A 56 -2.67 -9.31 -9.47
C TYR A 56 -2.42 -8.81 -10.88
N ASP A 57 -1.59 -9.55 -11.62
CA ASP A 57 -1.09 -9.14 -12.92
C ASP A 57 -1.73 -9.93 -14.08
N ASP A 58 -1.52 -9.43 -15.30
CA ASP A 58 -1.80 -9.97 -16.62
C ASP A 58 -3.21 -9.79 -17.16
N GLY A 59 -4.26 -9.77 -16.37
CA GLY A 59 -5.64 -9.72 -16.88
C GLY A 59 -6.13 -11.06 -17.48
N ARG A 60 -5.74 -12.18 -16.85
CA ARG A 60 -6.13 -13.52 -17.29
C ARG A 60 -7.60 -13.85 -16.98
N ALA A 61 -8.16 -14.80 -17.69
CA ALA A 61 -9.55 -15.26 -17.50
C ALA A 61 -9.87 -15.70 -16.06
N SER A 62 -8.88 -16.21 -15.35
CA SER A 62 -8.94 -16.62 -13.94
C SER A 62 -9.27 -15.45 -12.98
N ASP A 63 -9.02 -14.20 -13.39
CA ASP A 63 -9.40 -13.02 -12.61
C ASP A 63 -10.91 -12.98 -12.33
N ARG A 64 -11.75 -13.56 -13.22
CA ARG A 64 -13.19 -13.66 -12.98
C ARG A 64 -13.51 -14.44 -11.70
N ARG A 65 -12.78 -15.55 -11.46
CA ARG A 65 -12.94 -16.37 -10.24
C ARG A 65 -12.39 -15.62 -9.02
N LEU A 66 -11.23 -15.02 -9.17
CA LEU A 66 -10.55 -14.27 -8.11
C LEU A 66 -11.39 -13.08 -7.63
N VAL A 67 -11.91 -12.26 -8.55
CA VAL A 67 -12.77 -11.11 -8.23
C VAL A 67 -14.06 -11.55 -7.54
N ARG A 68 -14.71 -12.62 -8.01
CA ARG A 68 -15.89 -13.18 -7.32
C ARG A 68 -15.56 -13.58 -5.89
N LEU A 69 -14.40 -14.20 -5.67
CA LEU A 69 -13.95 -14.63 -4.35
C LEU A 69 -13.66 -13.41 -3.46
N MET A 70 -12.92 -12.42 -3.95
CA MET A 70 -12.67 -11.16 -3.25
C MET A 70 -13.96 -10.45 -2.86
N ASN A 71 -14.92 -10.35 -3.77
CA ASN A 71 -16.21 -9.71 -3.51
C ASN A 71 -17.00 -10.45 -2.42
N ARG A 72 -17.00 -11.79 -2.41
CA ARG A 72 -17.61 -12.60 -1.35
C ARG A 72 -17.05 -12.25 0.03
N TYR A 73 -15.75 -12.03 0.12
CA TYR A 73 -15.05 -11.68 1.36
C TYR A 73 -14.94 -10.15 1.58
N ARG A 74 -15.54 -9.32 0.73
CA ARG A 74 -15.49 -7.84 0.80
C ARG A 74 -14.06 -7.29 0.79
N LEU A 75 -13.14 -7.98 0.14
CA LEU A 75 -11.78 -7.56 -0.08
C LEU A 75 -11.66 -6.68 -1.33
N ARG A 76 -10.67 -5.82 -1.35
CA ARG A 76 -10.34 -4.96 -2.49
C ARG A 76 -9.01 -5.40 -3.10
N GLY A 77 -8.91 -5.35 -4.42
CA GLY A 77 -7.71 -5.70 -5.15
C GLY A 77 -7.36 -4.67 -6.20
N THR A 78 -6.12 -4.69 -6.61
CA THR A 78 -5.58 -3.96 -7.75
C THR A 78 -5.22 -4.97 -8.84
N PHE A 79 -5.63 -4.70 -10.07
CA PHE A 79 -5.42 -5.58 -11.22
C PHE A 79 -4.66 -4.84 -12.30
N HIS A 80 -3.44 -5.30 -12.58
CA HIS A 80 -2.56 -4.72 -13.59
C HIS A 80 -2.76 -5.47 -14.90
N LEU A 81 -3.34 -4.80 -15.88
CA LEU A 81 -3.78 -5.43 -17.13
C LEU A 81 -2.86 -5.08 -18.30
N ASN A 82 -2.68 -6.04 -19.20
CA ASN A 82 -2.05 -5.81 -20.50
C ASN A 82 -3.13 -5.54 -21.54
N SER A 83 -3.32 -4.33 -21.98
CA SER A 83 -4.46 -3.96 -22.82
C SER A 83 -4.52 -4.70 -24.17
N ARG A 84 -3.37 -5.05 -24.77
CA ARG A 84 -3.33 -5.80 -26.03
C ARG A 84 -3.74 -7.25 -25.87
N LYS A 85 -3.57 -7.82 -24.67
CA LYS A 85 -3.94 -9.20 -24.39
C LYS A 85 -5.46 -9.37 -24.21
N LEU A 86 -6.16 -8.31 -23.81
CA LEU A 86 -7.60 -8.35 -23.60
C LEU A 86 -8.35 -8.75 -24.90
N GLY A 87 -9.23 -9.74 -24.79
CA GLY A 87 -9.97 -10.33 -25.89
C GLY A 87 -9.26 -11.46 -26.63
N THR A 88 -8.03 -11.82 -26.21
CA THR A 88 -7.36 -13.02 -26.71
C THR A 88 -7.67 -14.26 -25.84
N ASN A 89 -7.31 -15.46 -26.31
CA ASN A 89 -7.53 -16.69 -25.55
C ASN A 89 -6.90 -16.61 -24.16
N ASP A 90 -7.60 -17.12 -23.15
CA ASP A 90 -7.19 -17.17 -21.75
C ASP A 90 -7.07 -15.79 -21.04
N TYR A 91 -7.52 -14.71 -21.69
CA TYR A 91 -7.58 -13.37 -21.10
C TYR A 91 -9.03 -12.89 -20.91
N LEU A 92 -9.18 -11.84 -20.15
CA LEU A 92 -10.45 -11.11 -20.01
C LEU A 92 -10.85 -10.48 -21.35
N THR A 93 -12.15 -10.30 -21.57
CA THR A 93 -12.63 -9.48 -22.68
C THR A 93 -12.61 -7.99 -22.31
N ARG A 94 -12.56 -7.10 -23.32
CA ARG A 94 -12.56 -5.65 -23.11
C ARG A 94 -13.86 -5.17 -22.47
N GLU A 95 -14.97 -5.75 -22.87
CA GLU A 95 -16.34 -5.37 -22.47
C GLU A 95 -16.59 -5.66 -20.99
N GLU A 96 -15.98 -6.70 -20.43
CA GLU A 96 -16.19 -7.07 -19.03
C GLU A 96 -15.38 -6.26 -18.04
N VAL A 97 -14.26 -5.61 -18.45
CA VAL A 97 -13.31 -4.92 -17.56
C VAL A 97 -14.03 -3.96 -16.59
N ARG A 98 -14.88 -3.08 -17.11
CA ARG A 98 -15.58 -2.10 -16.28
C ARG A 98 -16.52 -2.72 -15.26
N GLY A 99 -17.23 -3.76 -15.66
CA GLY A 99 -18.20 -4.44 -14.81
C GLY A 99 -17.54 -5.32 -13.77
N LEU A 100 -16.56 -6.10 -14.21
CA LEU A 100 -15.85 -7.07 -13.38
C LEU A 100 -15.10 -6.37 -12.22
N PHE A 101 -14.34 -5.32 -12.52
CA PHE A 101 -13.49 -4.65 -11.53
C PHE A 101 -14.19 -3.53 -10.75
N ARG A 102 -15.52 -3.48 -10.76
CA ARG A 102 -16.25 -2.48 -9.96
C ARG A 102 -15.90 -2.57 -8.48
N GLY A 103 -15.31 -1.49 -7.94
CA GLY A 103 -14.86 -1.43 -6.55
C GLY A 103 -13.45 -1.96 -6.31
N HIS A 104 -12.79 -2.45 -7.36
CA HIS A 104 -11.37 -2.75 -7.43
C HIS A 104 -10.65 -1.68 -8.23
N GLU A 105 -9.33 -1.72 -8.26
CA GLU A 105 -8.49 -0.86 -9.07
C GLU A 105 -8.05 -1.62 -10.33
N VAL A 106 -8.12 -0.94 -11.49
CA VAL A 106 -7.44 -1.35 -12.72
C VAL A 106 -6.22 -0.48 -12.90
N SER A 107 -5.10 -1.08 -13.25
CA SER A 107 -3.79 -0.46 -13.29
C SER A 107 -2.98 -0.95 -14.51
N VAL A 108 -1.95 -0.20 -14.90
CA VAL A 108 -1.11 -0.48 -16.08
C VAL A 108 -0.23 -1.70 -15.85
N HIS A 109 -0.12 -2.57 -16.88
CA HIS A 109 0.94 -3.59 -16.96
C HIS A 109 1.64 -3.61 -18.31
N THR A 110 1.61 -2.47 -19.01
CA THR A 110 2.06 -2.24 -20.38
C THR A 110 1.21 -2.93 -21.45
N VAL A 111 1.32 -2.45 -22.68
CA VAL A 111 0.53 -2.99 -23.81
C VAL A 111 0.87 -4.44 -24.10
N ASN A 112 2.18 -4.77 -24.19
CA ASN A 112 2.68 -6.07 -24.67
C ASN A 112 3.49 -6.86 -23.63
N HIS A 113 3.69 -6.33 -22.44
CA HIS A 113 4.50 -6.93 -21.38
C HIS A 113 6.00 -7.07 -21.71
N PRO A 114 6.67 -6.05 -22.29
CA PRO A 114 8.13 -6.11 -22.50
C PRO A 114 8.90 -5.82 -21.23
N ASN A 115 10.17 -6.26 -21.19
CA ASN A 115 11.10 -5.75 -20.18
C ASN A 115 11.46 -4.28 -20.52
N LEU A 116 10.95 -3.34 -19.70
CA LEU A 116 11.09 -1.90 -19.96
C LEU A 116 12.54 -1.39 -19.91
N THR A 117 13.45 -2.13 -19.25
CA THR A 117 14.86 -1.73 -19.15
C THR A 117 15.69 -2.10 -20.38
N THR A 118 15.12 -2.90 -21.29
CA THR A 118 15.82 -3.42 -22.48
C THR A 118 15.30 -2.84 -23.80
N ILE A 119 14.30 -1.98 -23.74
CA ILE A 119 13.72 -1.35 -24.94
C ILE A 119 14.00 0.16 -24.97
N PRO A 120 13.99 0.80 -26.15
CA PRO A 120 14.20 2.24 -26.30
C PRO A 120 13.15 3.05 -25.53
N LYS A 121 13.53 4.24 -25.06
CA LYS A 121 12.68 5.14 -24.25
C LYS A 121 11.35 5.48 -24.93
N ASP A 122 11.34 5.71 -26.24
CA ASP A 122 10.12 5.97 -26.99
C ASP A 122 9.17 4.76 -27.00
N SER A 123 9.70 3.54 -26.98
CA SER A 123 8.93 2.32 -26.81
C SER A 123 8.39 2.19 -25.41
N VAL A 124 9.16 2.55 -24.37
CA VAL A 124 8.65 2.63 -22.97
C VAL A 124 7.47 3.58 -22.90
N ILE A 125 7.57 4.76 -23.51
CA ILE A 125 6.48 5.75 -23.55
C ILE A 125 5.22 5.14 -24.18
N ARG A 126 5.34 4.49 -25.35
CA ARG A 126 4.20 3.85 -26.03
C ARG A 126 3.59 2.74 -25.18
N GLU A 127 4.41 1.85 -24.65
CA GLU A 127 3.97 0.71 -23.84
C GLU A 127 3.16 1.13 -22.60
N VAL A 128 3.55 2.21 -21.96
CA VAL A 128 2.87 2.70 -20.76
C VAL A 128 1.67 3.60 -21.11
N LEU A 129 1.85 4.56 -22.03
CA LEU A 129 0.83 5.57 -22.32
C LEU A 129 -0.36 4.99 -23.09
N GLU A 130 -0.12 4.09 -24.05
CA GLU A 130 -1.20 3.46 -24.81
C GLU A 130 -1.98 2.47 -23.96
N ASP A 131 -1.30 1.71 -23.09
CA ASP A 131 -1.94 0.84 -22.12
C ASP A 131 -2.85 1.65 -21.19
N ARG A 132 -2.29 2.70 -20.57
CA ARG A 132 -3.01 3.62 -19.71
C ARG A 132 -4.25 4.20 -20.40
N ARG A 133 -4.09 4.73 -21.62
CA ARG A 133 -5.20 5.31 -22.40
C ARG A 133 -6.32 4.30 -22.66
N GLU A 134 -5.95 3.08 -23.04
CA GLU A 134 -6.94 2.04 -23.30
C GLU A 134 -7.66 1.61 -22.01
N LEU A 135 -6.94 1.42 -20.91
CA LEU A 135 -7.53 1.07 -19.64
C LEU A 135 -8.43 2.19 -19.09
N GLU A 136 -8.06 3.46 -19.24
CA GLU A 136 -8.92 4.61 -18.90
C GLU A 136 -10.19 4.63 -19.74
N ARG A 137 -10.10 4.33 -21.04
CA ARG A 137 -11.27 4.21 -21.93
C ARG A 137 -12.21 3.07 -21.48
N LEU A 138 -11.66 1.93 -21.10
CA LEU A 138 -12.43 0.75 -20.65
C LEU A 138 -13.07 0.98 -19.28
N THR A 139 -12.37 1.58 -18.35
CA THR A 139 -12.85 1.78 -16.95
C THR A 139 -13.69 3.04 -16.79
N GLY A 140 -13.42 4.08 -17.59
CA GLY A 140 -13.99 5.41 -17.45
C GLY A 140 -13.43 6.21 -16.27
N THR A 141 -12.26 5.84 -15.75
CA THR A 141 -11.58 6.49 -14.62
C THR A 141 -10.09 6.66 -14.90
N PRO A 142 -9.42 7.71 -14.32
CA PRO A 142 -7.98 7.86 -14.44
C PRO A 142 -7.23 6.63 -13.88
N VAL A 143 -6.26 6.13 -14.63
CA VAL A 143 -5.37 5.05 -14.23
C VAL A 143 -4.01 5.64 -13.89
N ARG A 144 -3.59 5.52 -12.62
CA ARG A 144 -2.43 6.24 -12.08
C ARG A 144 -1.32 5.33 -11.54
N GLY A 145 -1.51 4.03 -11.60
CA GLY A 145 -0.57 3.04 -11.10
C GLY A 145 -0.12 2.05 -12.15
N MET A 146 0.92 1.29 -11.82
CA MET A 146 1.38 0.18 -12.65
C MET A 146 2.08 -0.92 -11.85
N ALA A 147 2.26 -2.10 -12.46
CA ALA A 147 3.28 -3.07 -12.10
C ALA A 147 4.29 -3.17 -13.24
N TYR A 148 5.58 -3.26 -12.89
CA TYR A 148 6.64 -3.47 -13.87
C TYR A 148 6.60 -4.89 -14.41
N PRO A 149 6.54 -5.12 -15.73
CA PRO A 149 6.80 -6.43 -16.31
C PRO A 149 8.11 -7.02 -15.78
N PHE A 150 8.06 -8.25 -15.28
CA PHE A 150 9.19 -8.94 -14.64
C PHE A 150 9.76 -8.24 -13.39
N GLY A 151 9.13 -7.15 -12.94
CA GLY A 151 9.61 -6.33 -11.83
C GLY A 151 10.83 -5.45 -12.17
N ASN A 152 11.26 -5.41 -13.42
CA ASN A 152 12.49 -4.72 -13.84
C ASN A 152 12.24 -3.22 -14.06
N TYR A 153 13.12 -2.40 -13.47
CA TYR A 153 13.11 -0.95 -13.61
C TYR A 153 14.54 -0.38 -13.47
N ASN A 154 14.72 0.85 -13.90
CA ASN A 154 15.89 1.67 -13.68
C ASN A 154 15.47 3.16 -13.59
N ASP A 155 16.40 4.04 -13.27
CA ASP A 155 16.10 5.47 -13.07
C ASP A 155 15.46 6.10 -14.31
N SER A 156 15.92 5.76 -15.52
CA SER A 156 15.34 6.27 -16.77
C SER A 156 13.88 5.83 -16.98
N VAL A 157 13.55 4.59 -16.62
CA VAL A 157 12.16 4.08 -16.64
C VAL A 157 11.32 4.81 -15.60
N ILE A 158 11.83 4.97 -14.36
CA ILE A 158 11.14 5.71 -13.30
C ILE A 158 10.83 7.16 -13.71
N GLU A 159 11.81 7.88 -14.26
CA GLU A 159 11.61 9.25 -14.75
C GLU A 159 10.56 9.32 -15.86
N THR A 160 10.61 8.36 -16.79
CA THR A 160 9.67 8.28 -17.90
C THR A 160 8.24 8.05 -17.39
N ILE A 161 8.00 7.04 -16.58
CA ILE A 161 6.64 6.72 -16.09
C ILE A 161 6.08 7.82 -15.19
N ARG A 162 6.94 8.48 -14.39
CA ARG A 162 6.56 9.65 -13.61
C ARG A 162 6.05 10.78 -14.51
N ALA A 163 6.76 11.08 -15.58
CA ALA A 163 6.37 12.10 -16.57
C ALA A 163 5.05 11.73 -17.27
N LEU A 164 4.74 10.43 -17.38
CA LEU A 164 3.48 9.92 -17.92
C LEU A 164 2.34 9.87 -16.89
N GLY A 165 2.55 10.40 -15.67
CA GLY A 165 1.53 10.49 -14.62
C GLY A 165 1.27 9.20 -13.87
N ILE A 166 2.23 8.26 -13.86
CA ILE A 166 2.21 7.09 -12.98
C ILE A 166 2.68 7.52 -11.59
N GLU A 167 1.92 7.17 -10.59
CA GLU A 167 2.10 7.61 -9.21
C GLU A 167 2.64 6.53 -8.27
N TYR A 168 2.48 5.26 -8.65
CA TYR A 168 3.15 4.12 -8.04
C TYR A 168 3.48 3.06 -9.09
N ALA A 169 4.52 2.29 -8.83
CA ALA A 169 4.91 1.18 -9.70
C ALA A 169 5.46 0.03 -8.83
N ARG A 170 4.74 -1.11 -8.83
CA ARG A 170 5.10 -2.30 -8.05
C ARG A 170 6.14 -3.13 -8.79
N THR A 171 7.10 -3.61 -8.03
CA THR A 171 8.14 -4.56 -8.44
C THR A 171 7.76 -5.98 -8.02
N VAL A 172 8.68 -6.95 -8.20
CA VAL A 172 8.52 -8.35 -7.77
C VAL A 172 9.51 -8.75 -6.66
N ALA A 173 10.14 -7.76 -6.01
CA ALA A 173 11.13 -8.00 -4.97
C ALA A 173 10.43 -8.10 -3.60
N ASP A 174 10.19 -9.32 -3.14
CA ASP A 174 9.52 -9.58 -1.86
C ASP A 174 10.37 -9.09 -0.69
N THR A 175 9.83 -8.15 0.08
CA THR A 175 10.50 -7.61 1.28
C THR A 175 10.38 -8.52 2.48
N ARG A 176 9.34 -9.33 2.53
CA ARG A 176 8.88 -10.14 3.67
C ARG A 176 8.63 -9.32 4.95
N GLY A 177 8.65 -7.99 4.83
CA GLY A 177 8.40 -7.01 5.89
C GLY A 177 7.04 -6.33 5.73
N PHE A 178 6.61 -5.60 6.77
CA PHE A 178 5.32 -4.92 6.81
C PHE A 178 5.45 -3.38 6.77
N GLY A 179 6.61 -2.88 6.35
CA GLY A 179 6.88 -1.45 6.23
C GLY A 179 6.11 -0.81 5.08
N ILE A 180 5.82 0.48 5.23
CA ILE A 180 5.27 1.30 4.15
C ILE A 180 6.41 1.69 3.21
N PRO A 181 6.29 1.53 1.88
CA PRO A 181 7.33 1.91 0.94
C PRO A 181 7.62 3.43 0.96
N ASP A 182 8.90 3.78 0.95
CA ASP A 182 9.34 5.18 0.86
C ASP A 182 9.22 5.72 -0.56
N ASN A 183 9.59 4.89 -1.56
CA ASN A 183 9.52 5.21 -2.98
C ASN A 183 8.35 4.49 -3.64
N PHE A 184 7.29 5.23 -3.94
CA PHE A 184 6.12 4.65 -4.60
C PHE A 184 6.39 4.18 -6.03
N LEU A 185 7.39 4.72 -6.73
CA LEU A 185 7.77 4.27 -8.08
C LEU A 185 8.79 3.11 -8.08
N ALA A 186 9.17 2.62 -6.91
CA ALA A 186 9.91 1.38 -6.71
C ALA A 186 9.28 0.63 -5.53
N TRP A 187 7.99 0.31 -5.68
CA TRP A 187 7.19 -0.31 -4.62
C TRP A 187 7.48 -1.80 -4.53
N HIS A 188 8.20 -2.21 -3.49
CA HIS A 188 8.48 -3.61 -3.20
C HIS A 188 7.34 -4.21 -2.37
N PRO A 189 6.66 -5.27 -2.83
CA PRO A 189 5.58 -5.91 -2.08
C PRO A 189 6.11 -6.68 -0.86
N THR A 190 5.20 -7.09 0.03
CA THR A 190 5.56 -7.96 1.14
C THR A 190 5.93 -9.35 0.66
N ILE A 191 5.07 -9.98 -0.15
CA ILE A 191 5.27 -11.37 -0.56
C ILE A 191 4.44 -11.74 -1.79
N HIS A 192 5.02 -12.61 -2.64
CA HIS A 192 4.28 -13.30 -3.69
C HIS A 192 3.29 -14.31 -3.06
N GLN A 193 2.07 -14.36 -3.58
CA GLN A 193 1.07 -15.33 -3.11
C GLN A 193 1.54 -16.76 -3.43
N PHE A 194 1.72 -17.55 -2.38
CA PHE A 194 2.15 -18.97 -2.45
C PHE A 194 3.53 -19.22 -3.08
N GLY A 195 4.34 -18.19 -3.30
CA GLY A 195 5.67 -18.33 -3.87
C GLY A 195 5.67 -18.43 -5.39
N ARG A 196 6.78 -18.91 -5.95
CA ARG A 196 7.02 -18.97 -7.40
C ARG A 196 7.19 -20.40 -7.91
N SER A 197 6.61 -21.38 -7.22
CA SER A 197 6.71 -22.81 -7.58
C SER A 197 6.13 -23.13 -8.96
N TYR A 198 5.30 -22.23 -9.52
CA TYR A 198 4.82 -22.40 -10.90
C TYR A 198 5.94 -22.39 -11.96
N PHE A 199 7.13 -21.85 -11.65
CA PHE A 199 8.32 -21.98 -12.50
C PHE A 199 9.02 -23.34 -12.36
N THR A 200 8.70 -24.10 -11.30
CA THR A 200 9.25 -25.43 -11.01
C THR A 200 8.12 -26.36 -10.58
N PRO A 201 7.16 -26.68 -11.48
CA PRO A 201 5.94 -27.40 -11.12
C PRO A 201 6.18 -28.83 -10.60
N ASP A 202 7.36 -29.40 -10.86
CA ASP A 202 7.71 -30.77 -10.49
C ASP A 202 8.44 -30.87 -9.15
N ASP A 203 8.44 -29.79 -8.33
CA ASP A 203 9.03 -29.77 -6.99
C ASP A 203 7.96 -29.61 -5.89
N PRO A 204 7.30 -30.69 -5.47
CA PRO A 204 6.24 -30.63 -4.45
C PRO A 204 6.75 -30.23 -3.05
N GLU A 205 8.04 -30.42 -2.75
CA GLU A 205 8.62 -30.02 -1.47
C GLU A 205 8.79 -28.49 -1.41
N ARG A 206 9.33 -27.92 -2.46
CA ARG A 206 9.41 -26.47 -2.63
C ARG A 206 8.02 -25.84 -2.58
N ASP A 207 7.06 -26.41 -3.26
CA ASP A 207 5.68 -25.93 -3.28
C ASP A 207 5.05 -25.90 -1.87
N ARG A 208 5.23 -26.96 -1.09
CA ARG A 208 4.77 -27.01 0.31
C ARG A 208 5.49 -25.98 1.19
N SER A 209 6.80 -25.80 0.99
CA SER A 209 7.62 -24.86 1.73
C SER A 209 7.20 -23.41 1.45
N GLU A 210 6.97 -23.04 0.20
CA GLU A 210 6.51 -21.71 -0.22
C GLU A 210 5.11 -21.40 0.33
N LEU A 211 4.18 -22.35 0.25
CA LEU A 211 2.87 -22.24 0.84
C LEU A 211 2.93 -22.04 2.37
N ALA A 212 3.74 -22.83 3.06
CA ALA A 212 3.92 -22.73 4.49
C ALA A 212 4.53 -21.36 4.86
N GLY A 213 5.53 -20.91 4.12
CA GLY A 213 6.17 -19.60 4.26
C GLY A 213 5.20 -18.44 4.07
N PHE A 214 4.33 -18.52 3.06
CA PHE A 214 3.27 -17.54 2.85
C PHE A 214 2.36 -17.43 4.09
N PHE A 215 1.82 -18.54 4.57
CA PHE A 215 0.96 -18.52 5.75
C PHE A 215 1.68 -18.14 7.05
N GLN A 216 2.98 -18.35 7.14
CA GLN A 216 3.79 -17.83 8.24
C GLN A 216 3.81 -16.30 8.24
N ILE A 217 4.04 -15.66 7.09
CA ILE A 217 3.97 -14.20 6.94
C ILE A 217 2.57 -13.68 7.27
N VAL A 218 1.52 -14.31 6.76
CA VAL A 218 0.14 -13.93 7.08
C VAL A 218 -0.12 -14.01 8.59
N ARG A 219 0.32 -15.06 9.27
CA ARG A 219 0.17 -15.17 10.73
C ARG A 219 0.94 -14.06 11.47
N ALA A 220 2.18 -13.78 11.07
CA ALA A 220 2.97 -12.69 11.65
C ALA A 220 2.28 -11.34 11.49
N PHE A 221 1.71 -11.06 10.31
CA PHE A 221 0.91 -9.86 10.08
C PHE A 221 -0.34 -9.80 10.98
N LEU A 222 -1.04 -10.90 11.16
CA LEU A 222 -2.24 -10.95 11.99
C LEU A 222 -1.95 -10.70 13.47
N THR A 223 -0.79 -11.13 13.95
CA THR A 223 -0.42 -11.08 15.38
C THR A 223 0.41 -9.86 15.78
N THR A 224 0.93 -9.08 14.82
CA THR A 224 1.66 -7.84 15.18
C THR A 224 0.73 -6.77 15.74
N ASP A 225 1.20 -6.03 16.74
CA ASP A 225 0.51 -4.85 17.30
C ASP A 225 0.99 -3.54 16.70
N SER A 226 2.01 -3.60 15.83
CA SER A 226 2.57 -2.44 15.15
C SER A 226 1.73 -2.03 13.94
N LEU A 227 1.95 -0.79 13.47
CA LEU A 227 1.48 -0.36 12.16
C LEU A 227 2.08 -1.26 11.08
N ALA A 228 1.23 -1.94 10.29
CA ALA A 228 1.68 -2.97 9.37
C ALA A 228 0.93 -2.92 8.02
N LEU A 229 1.69 -2.99 6.94
CA LEU A 229 1.17 -3.17 5.58
C LEU A 229 1.51 -4.58 5.10
N LEU A 230 0.48 -5.39 4.80
CA LEU A 230 0.64 -6.64 4.05
C LEU A 230 0.26 -6.38 2.60
N ASP A 231 1.25 -6.39 1.72
CA ASP A 231 1.06 -6.28 0.28
C ASP A 231 1.37 -7.63 -0.38
N VAL A 232 0.32 -8.30 -0.84
CA VAL A 232 0.40 -9.60 -1.50
C VAL A 232 0.20 -9.42 -2.99
N TRP A 233 1.12 -9.96 -3.78
CA TRP A 233 1.04 -9.92 -5.23
C TRP A 233 1.09 -11.32 -5.85
N GLY A 234 0.70 -11.45 -7.11
CA GLY A 234 0.75 -12.72 -7.85
C GLY A 234 -0.07 -12.64 -9.13
N HIS A 235 -0.44 -13.80 -9.63
CA HIS A 235 -1.28 -13.94 -10.82
C HIS A 235 -2.43 -14.89 -10.53
N SER A 236 -3.65 -14.55 -10.97
CA SER A 236 -4.82 -15.39 -10.69
C SER A 236 -4.71 -16.78 -11.31
N TRP A 237 -4.06 -16.89 -12.47
CA TRP A 237 -3.88 -18.15 -13.21
C TRP A 237 -2.96 -19.16 -12.48
N GLU A 238 -2.13 -18.71 -11.57
CA GLU A 238 -1.30 -19.59 -10.73
C GLU A 238 -2.15 -20.52 -9.86
N ASN A 239 -3.40 -20.13 -9.59
CA ASN A 239 -4.33 -20.96 -8.83
C ASN A 239 -4.97 -22.10 -9.65
N ASP A 240 -4.83 -22.07 -10.98
CA ASP A 240 -5.40 -23.07 -11.89
C ASP A 240 -4.44 -24.27 -12.09
N GLY A 241 -3.21 -24.20 -11.56
CA GLY A 241 -2.19 -25.23 -11.67
C GLY A 241 -2.41 -26.45 -10.78
N ALA A 242 -1.37 -27.27 -10.65
CA ALA A 242 -1.39 -28.48 -9.81
C ALA A 242 -1.62 -28.12 -8.32
N GLY A 243 -2.49 -28.89 -7.66
CA GLY A 243 -2.96 -28.61 -6.30
C GLY A 243 -4.09 -27.58 -6.28
N ASP A 244 -5.07 -27.74 -5.40
CA ASP A 244 -6.21 -26.79 -5.33
C ASP A 244 -5.81 -25.46 -4.65
N ARG A 245 -5.07 -24.63 -5.40
CA ARG A 245 -4.63 -23.30 -4.93
C ARG A 245 -5.79 -22.35 -4.68
N TRP A 246 -6.93 -22.58 -5.33
CA TRP A 246 -8.15 -21.82 -5.05
C TRP A 246 -8.66 -22.03 -3.63
N ALA A 247 -8.55 -23.25 -3.10
CA ALA A 247 -8.90 -23.53 -1.70
C ALA A 247 -7.96 -22.78 -0.73
N GLU A 248 -6.67 -22.73 -1.02
CA GLU A 248 -5.70 -21.97 -0.22
C GLU A 248 -5.90 -20.45 -0.33
N THR A 249 -6.25 -19.96 -1.52
CA THR A 249 -6.64 -18.56 -1.72
C THR A 249 -7.88 -18.22 -0.88
N GLU A 250 -8.88 -19.05 -0.90
CA GLU A 250 -10.07 -18.85 -0.05
C GLU A 250 -9.75 -18.94 1.44
N ARG A 251 -8.87 -19.85 1.83
CA ARG A 251 -8.36 -19.95 3.21
C ARG A 251 -7.66 -18.66 3.65
N PHE A 252 -6.78 -18.12 2.79
CA PHE A 252 -6.12 -16.84 3.05
C PHE A 252 -7.15 -15.71 3.21
N PHE A 253 -8.11 -15.59 2.29
CA PHE A 253 -9.14 -14.54 2.36
C PHE A 253 -9.99 -14.64 3.63
N ARG A 254 -10.34 -15.85 4.06
CA ARG A 254 -11.04 -16.06 5.33
C ARG A 254 -10.26 -15.58 6.55
N LEU A 255 -8.93 -15.72 6.54
CA LEU A 255 -8.08 -15.27 7.65
C LEU A 255 -8.02 -13.76 7.80
N VAL A 256 -8.06 -13.01 6.68
CA VAL A 256 -7.88 -11.55 6.68
C VAL A 256 -9.17 -10.76 6.54
N ALA A 257 -10.25 -11.38 6.05
CA ALA A 257 -11.52 -10.70 5.80
C ALA A 257 -12.29 -10.38 7.09
N GLY A 258 -13.01 -9.24 7.09
CA GLY A 258 -13.91 -8.85 8.18
C GLY A 258 -13.24 -8.49 9.50
N ARG A 259 -11.92 -8.45 9.54
CA ARG A 259 -11.18 -8.10 10.76
C ARG A 259 -11.25 -6.60 11.03
N PRO A 260 -11.61 -6.18 12.26
CA PRO A 260 -11.79 -4.76 12.58
C PRO A 260 -10.48 -3.97 12.57
N ASP A 261 -9.34 -4.64 12.72
CA ASP A 261 -8.00 -4.05 12.75
C ASP A 261 -7.34 -3.93 11.37
N ILE A 262 -7.95 -4.51 10.30
CA ILE A 262 -7.39 -4.52 8.95
C ILE A 262 -8.22 -3.64 7.99
N CYS A 263 -7.55 -2.74 7.27
CA CYS A 263 -8.09 -1.99 6.14
C CYS A 263 -7.73 -2.71 4.83
N SER A 264 -8.71 -3.31 4.14
CA SER A 264 -8.49 -3.78 2.75
C SER A 264 -8.63 -2.60 1.80
N ILE A 265 -7.56 -2.28 1.07
CA ILE A 265 -7.43 -1.06 0.27
C ILE A 265 -6.66 -1.35 -1.03
N THR A 266 -6.96 -0.62 -2.10
CA THR A 266 -6.20 -0.70 -3.36
C THR A 266 -4.92 0.13 -3.28
N HIS A 267 -3.94 -0.15 -4.15
CA HIS A 267 -2.67 0.58 -4.17
C HIS A 267 -2.88 2.09 -4.31
N ILE A 268 -3.64 2.53 -5.30
CA ILE A 268 -3.80 3.98 -5.55
C ILE A 268 -4.49 4.70 -4.39
N LYS A 269 -5.47 4.07 -3.77
CA LYS A 269 -6.13 4.65 -2.59
C LYS A 269 -5.21 4.72 -1.39
N LEU A 270 -4.31 3.74 -1.23
CA LEU A 270 -3.28 3.79 -0.20
C LEU A 270 -2.27 4.90 -0.49
N VAL A 271 -1.83 5.08 -1.75
CA VAL A 271 -0.96 6.19 -2.16
C VAL A 271 -1.59 7.54 -1.85
N ASP A 272 -2.87 7.74 -2.21
CA ASP A 272 -3.59 8.98 -1.91
C ASP A 272 -3.66 9.23 -0.40
N TYR A 273 -3.91 8.20 0.39
CA TYR A 273 -3.96 8.27 1.84
C TYR A 273 -2.59 8.62 2.45
N LEU A 274 -1.53 7.97 2.02
CA LEU A 274 -0.17 8.21 2.51
C LEU A 274 0.33 9.61 2.16
N ARG A 275 -0.04 10.14 0.98
CA ARG A 275 0.24 11.54 0.61
C ARG A 275 -0.51 12.50 1.51
N ALA A 276 -1.81 12.29 1.70
CA ALA A 276 -2.61 13.12 2.59
C ALA A 276 -2.04 13.14 4.02
N PHE A 277 -1.57 11.99 4.53
CA PHE A 277 -0.90 11.92 5.82
C PHE A 277 0.43 12.70 5.83
N ARG A 278 1.27 12.56 4.81
CA ARG A 278 2.57 13.28 4.70
C ARG A 278 2.39 14.81 4.59
N ASP A 279 1.26 15.25 4.05
CA ASP A 279 0.93 16.66 3.84
C ASP A 279 0.23 17.31 5.05
N LEU A 280 0.00 16.59 6.14
CA LEU A 280 -0.54 17.16 7.37
C LEU A 280 0.37 18.27 7.91
N ARG A 281 -0.25 19.36 8.39
CA ARG A 281 0.44 20.51 8.98
C ARG A 281 0.11 20.62 10.46
N PHE A 282 1.06 20.25 11.29
CA PHE A 282 0.91 20.34 12.75
C PHE A 282 1.21 21.77 13.23
N SER A 283 0.47 22.24 14.24
CA SER A 283 0.80 23.46 14.97
C SER A 283 2.15 23.32 15.69
N VAL A 284 2.80 24.43 15.98
CA VAL A 284 4.09 24.44 16.72
C VAL A 284 3.96 23.77 18.10
N THR A 285 2.82 23.92 18.74
CA THR A 285 2.52 23.28 20.03
C THR A 285 2.12 21.81 19.91
N GLY A 286 1.88 21.31 18.69
CA GLY A 286 1.42 19.96 18.43
C GLY A 286 -0.03 19.67 18.85
N ASN A 287 -0.77 20.65 19.35
CA ASN A 287 -2.14 20.47 19.84
C ASN A 287 -3.21 20.51 18.75
N SER A 288 -2.86 20.86 17.53
CA SER A 288 -3.78 20.84 16.39
C SER A 288 -3.07 20.43 15.10
N VAL A 289 -3.85 19.97 14.12
CA VAL A 289 -3.35 19.57 12.80
C VAL A 289 -4.33 20.02 11.71
N ALA A 290 -3.79 20.60 10.64
CA ALA A 290 -4.53 20.94 9.43
C ALA A 290 -4.32 19.85 8.36
N ASN A 291 -5.41 19.37 7.77
CA ASN A 291 -5.44 18.47 6.62
C ASN A 291 -5.96 19.25 5.41
N LEU A 292 -5.07 19.64 4.51
CA LEU A 292 -5.41 20.42 3.31
C LEU A 292 -5.86 19.56 2.14
N SER A 293 -5.76 18.22 2.26
CA SER A 293 -6.19 17.28 1.23
C SER A 293 -7.71 17.04 1.28
N ALA A 294 -8.24 16.38 0.26
CA ALA A 294 -9.63 15.88 0.27
C ALA A 294 -9.78 14.55 1.02
N THR A 295 -8.69 13.88 1.37
CA THR A 295 -8.68 12.54 1.97
C THR A 295 -8.67 12.64 3.49
N GLU A 296 -9.62 11.98 4.14
CA GLU A 296 -9.65 11.85 5.59
C GLU A 296 -8.44 11.03 6.08
N VAL A 297 -7.80 11.49 7.15
CA VAL A 297 -6.64 10.85 7.78
C VAL A 297 -6.96 10.47 9.23
N PHE A 298 -6.38 9.37 9.70
CA PHE A 298 -6.52 8.91 11.08
C PHE A 298 -5.17 8.89 11.78
N LEU A 299 -5.17 9.41 13.02
CA LEU A 299 -4.00 9.46 13.90
C LEU A 299 -4.30 8.69 15.19
N ARG A 300 -3.26 8.13 15.79
CA ARG A 300 -3.28 7.74 17.20
C ARG A 300 -2.56 8.83 17.98
N VAL A 301 -3.28 9.51 18.86
CA VAL A 301 -2.76 10.60 19.70
C VAL A 301 -2.91 10.18 21.16
N ASN A 302 -1.80 10.03 21.89
CA ASN A 302 -1.80 9.55 23.28
C ASN A 302 -2.66 8.29 23.48
N GLY A 303 -2.58 7.33 22.53
CA GLY A 303 -3.35 6.07 22.54
C GLY A 303 -4.77 6.16 21.99
N LYS A 304 -5.35 7.34 21.82
CA LYS A 304 -6.70 7.54 21.28
C LYS A 304 -6.68 7.69 19.76
N VAL A 305 -7.71 7.16 19.09
CA VAL A 305 -7.90 7.37 17.64
C VAL A 305 -8.51 8.74 17.40
N VAL A 306 -7.85 9.56 16.61
CA VAL A 306 -8.33 10.87 16.19
C VAL A 306 -8.54 10.87 14.68
N ARG A 307 -9.72 11.28 14.26
CA ARG A 307 -10.10 11.48 12.87
C ARG A 307 -9.76 12.92 12.45
N VAL A 308 -9.07 13.09 11.34
CA VAL A 308 -8.71 14.38 10.74
C VAL A 308 -9.38 14.47 9.37
N PRO A 309 -10.57 15.09 9.26
CA PRO A 309 -11.28 15.19 7.99
C PRO A 309 -10.48 16.00 6.95
N GLY A 310 -10.71 15.70 5.67
CA GLY A 310 -10.16 16.51 4.59
C GLY A 310 -10.67 17.95 4.63
N GLY A 311 -9.82 18.91 4.25
CA GLY A 311 -10.15 20.33 4.23
C GLY A 311 -10.40 20.96 5.61
N SER A 312 -9.91 20.35 6.71
CA SER A 312 -10.20 20.81 8.07
C SER A 312 -8.96 20.98 8.94
N THR A 313 -9.14 21.73 10.03
CA THR A 313 -8.20 21.76 11.16
C THR A 313 -8.84 21.05 12.35
N THR A 314 -8.12 20.10 12.94
CA THR A 314 -8.58 19.28 14.06
C THR A 314 -7.74 19.57 15.30
N VAL A 315 -8.39 19.80 16.44
CA VAL A 315 -7.73 19.87 17.75
C VAL A 315 -7.44 18.43 18.20
N LEU A 316 -6.19 18.13 18.52
CA LEU A 316 -5.72 16.80 18.89
C LEU A 316 -5.88 16.53 20.38
N PHE A 317 -5.68 17.58 21.20
CA PHE A 317 -5.89 17.59 22.65
C PHE A 317 -6.02 19.02 23.11
N ASP A 318 -6.75 19.21 24.21
CA ASP A 318 -6.92 20.52 24.84
C ASP A 318 -5.74 20.76 25.81
N ALA A 319 -4.89 21.75 25.47
CA ALA A 319 -3.75 22.10 26.33
C ALA A 319 -4.19 22.80 27.62
N SER A 320 -5.44 23.26 27.71
CA SER A 320 -5.99 23.93 28.89
C SER A 320 -6.62 22.98 29.91
N ALA A 321 -6.98 21.76 29.49
CA ALA A 321 -7.63 20.80 30.39
C ALA A 321 -6.68 20.14 31.42
N ASP A 322 -5.36 20.17 31.17
CA ASP A 322 -4.34 19.61 32.08
C ASP A 322 -3.81 20.64 33.09
N SER A 323 -4.39 21.86 33.14
CA SER A 323 -3.97 22.92 34.08
C SER A 323 -4.90 23.11 35.28
N VAL A 324 -5.91 22.23 35.44
CA VAL A 324 -6.82 22.28 36.59
C VAL A 324 -6.82 20.88 37.28
N HIS A 325 -5.86 20.69 38.17
CA HIS A 325 -6.00 19.91 39.41
C HIS A 325 -4.77 20.10 40.31
#